data_170ce1e22b8643b4c59d22ac6b47f920
#
_entry.id   170ce1e22b8643b4c59d22ac6b47f920
#
_cell.length_a   1.000
_cell.length_b   1.000
_cell.length_c   1.000
_cell.angle_alpha   90.00
_cell.angle_beta   90.00
_cell.angle_gamma   90.00
#
_symmetry.space_group_name_H-M   'P 1'
#
loop_
_entity.id
_entity.type
_entity.pdbx_description
1 polymer ?
#
loop_
_entity_poly.entity_id
_entity_poly.type
_entity_poly.pdbx_seq_one_letter_code
_entity_poly.pdbx_strand_id
1 'polypeptide(L)'
;MRKDTKARDFDRKAKIAISERDSVQGWPCCVYCGAAAPAELAWSNAHYIPRSHGGLGIPENGLTLCPICHKQYDQTTRRKTMQGYFREYLKSKYENWSEEALVYRKE
;
A
#
# COMPACT_ATOMS: atom_id res chain seq x y z
N MET A 1 -10.43 10.23 18.57
CA MET A 1 -9.53 9.36 17.82
C MET A 1 -8.08 9.74 18.11
N ARG A 2 -7.25 8.75 18.34
CA ARG A 2 -5.85 9.01 18.64
C ARG A 2 -5.11 9.50 17.39
N LYS A 3 -4.11 10.37 17.57
CA LYS A 3 -3.30 10.90 16.49
C LYS A 3 -2.63 9.78 15.68
N ASP A 4 -2.07 8.78 16.36
CA ASP A 4 -1.38 7.67 15.69
C ASP A 4 -2.32 6.83 14.84
N THR A 5 -3.55 6.59 15.30
CA THR A 5 -4.54 5.85 14.53
C THR A 5 -4.88 6.60 13.25
N LYS A 6 -5.09 7.92 13.36
CA LYS A 6 -5.40 8.75 12.20
C LYS A 6 -4.24 8.80 11.22
N ALA A 7 -3.00 8.86 11.73
CA ALA A 7 -1.81 8.88 10.89
C ALA A 7 -1.60 7.58 10.11
N ARG A 8 -2.15 6.47 10.60
CA ARG A 8 -2.01 5.15 9.96
C ARG A 8 -3.09 4.86 8.93
N ASP A 9 -4.17 5.65 8.89
CA ASP A 9 -5.23 5.47 7.91
C ASP A 9 -4.90 6.24 6.63
N PHE A 10 -5.15 5.62 5.48
CA PHE A 10 -5.04 6.33 4.22
C PHE A 10 -6.18 7.32 4.11
N ASP A 11 -5.86 8.60 4.00
CA ASP A 11 -6.89 9.61 3.74
C ASP A 11 -7.22 9.61 2.25
N ARG A 12 -8.20 10.44 1.86
CA ARG A 12 -8.66 10.50 0.48
C ARG A 12 -7.53 10.87 -0.48
N LYS A 13 -6.71 11.82 -0.09
CA LYS A 13 -5.60 12.30 -0.91
C LYS A 13 -4.58 11.19 -1.16
N ALA A 14 -4.26 10.42 -0.10
CA ALA A 14 -3.34 9.31 -0.20
C ALA A 14 -3.91 8.20 -1.11
N LYS A 15 -5.20 7.89 -0.96
CA LYS A 15 -5.85 6.87 -1.79
C LYS A 15 -5.83 7.23 -3.27
N ILE A 16 -6.06 8.50 -3.59
CA ILE A 16 -6.01 8.98 -4.97
C ILE A 16 -4.60 8.85 -5.52
N ALA A 17 -3.60 9.28 -4.74
CA ALA A 17 -2.20 9.20 -5.18
C ALA A 17 -1.76 7.76 -5.42
N ILE A 18 -2.15 6.83 -4.55
CA ILE A 18 -1.83 5.41 -4.71
C ILE A 18 -2.49 4.86 -5.98
N SER A 19 -3.77 5.16 -6.16
CA SER A 19 -4.53 4.67 -7.31
C SER A 19 -3.92 5.16 -8.61
N GLU A 20 -3.60 6.44 -8.70
CA GLU A 20 -3.01 7.03 -9.91
C GLU A 20 -1.63 6.42 -10.19
N ARG A 21 -0.81 6.27 -9.17
CA ARG A 21 0.52 5.68 -9.32
C ARG A 21 0.45 4.25 -9.84
N ASP A 22 -0.51 3.48 -9.35
CA ASP A 22 -0.64 2.05 -9.66
C ASP A 22 -1.52 1.77 -10.87
N SER A 23 -1.97 2.82 -11.57
CA SER A 23 -2.80 2.67 -12.75
C SER A 23 -1.98 2.34 -13.99
N VAL A 24 -2.58 1.52 -14.87
CA VAL A 24 -2.04 1.23 -16.21
C VAL A 24 -3.10 1.69 -17.19
N GLN A 25 -2.74 2.63 -18.08
CA GLN A 25 -3.65 3.21 -19.07
C GLN A 25 -4.94 3.75 -18.43
N GLY A 26 -4.80 4.35 -17.26
CA GLY A 26 -5.93 4.96 -16.55
C GLY A 26 -6.72 4.02 -15.65
N TRP A 27 -6.38 2.73 -15.60
CA TRP A 27 -7.07 1.76 -14.75
C TRP A 27 -6.21 1.36 -13.56
N PRO A 28 -6.73 1.46 -12.33
CA PRO A 28 -6.00 0.93 -11.17
C PRO A 28 -5.79 -0.57 -11.30
N CYS A 29 -4.55 -1.01 -11.09
CA CYS A 29 -4.18 -2.41 -11.23
C CYS A 29 -3.50 -2.91 -9.97
N CYS A 30 -3.70 -4.20 -9.68
CA CYS A 30 -2.99 -4.86 -8.59
C CYS A 30 -1.49 -4.83 -8.86
N VAL A 31 -0.72 -4.34 -7.90
CA VAL A 31 0.73 -4.22 -8.05
C VAL A 31 1.39 -5.59 -8.22
N TYR A 32 0.81 -6.63 -7.63
CA TYR A 32 1.43 -7.96 -7.62
C TYR A 32 1.04 -8.80 -8.83
N CYS A 33 -0.26 -8.99 -9.07
CA CYS A 33 -0.72 -9.87 -10.14
C CYS A 33 -1.12 -9.15 -11.43
N GLY A 34 -1.23 -7.83 -11.39
CA GLY A 34 -1.55 -7.03 -12.56
C GLY A 34 -3.03 -6.96 -12.94
N ALA A 35 -3.90 -7.59 -12.16
CA ALA A 35 -5.34 -7.56 -12.46
C ALA A 35 -5.89 -6.15 -12.35
N ALA A 36 -6.72 -5.73 -13.32
CA ALA A 36 -7.35 -4.42 -13.30
C ALA A 36 -8.57 -4.42 -12.38
N ALA A 37 -8.75 -3.33 -11.64
CA ALA A 37 -9.90 -3.17 -10.77
C ALA A 37 -11.18 -2.99 -11.61
N PRO A 38 -12.29 -3.67 -11.25
CA PRO A 38 -13.56 -3.43 -11.93
C PRO A 38 -14.02 -1.98 -11.75
N ALA A 39 -14.73 -1.45 -12.75
CA ALA A 39 -15.18 -0.05 -12.72
C ALA A 39 -16.05 0.27 -11.50
N GLU A 40 -16.85 -0.70 -11.05
CA GLU A 40 -17.78 -0.51 -9.94
C GLU A 40 -17.21 -0.86 -8.58
N LEU A 41 -15.97 -1.37 -8.53
CA LEU A 41 -15.39 -1.86 -7.28
C LEU A 41 -14.03 -1.26 -7.06
N ALA A 42 -13.97 -0.35 -6.09
CA ALA A 42 -12.68 0.16 -5.64
C ALA A 42 -12.03 -0.89 -4.74
N TRP A 43 -10.80 -1.27 -5.06
CA TRP A 43 -10.05 -2.18 -4.19
C TRP A 43 -9.45 -1.39 -3.03
N SER A 44 -9.44 -2.02 -1.84
CA SER A 44 -8.84 -1.38 -0.67
C SER A 44 -7.32 -1.36 -0.81
N ASN A 45 -6.72 -0.29 -0.28
CA ASN A 45 -5.27 -0.15 -0.30
C ASN A 45 -4.65 -0.98 0.82
N ALA A 46 -3.54 -1.62 0.51
CA ALA A 46 -2.78 -2.40 1.48
C ALA A 46 -1.64 -1.56 2.04
N HIS A 47 -1.33 -1.75 3.32
CA HIS A 47 -0.15 -1.17 3.95
C HIS A 47 1.05 -2.08 3.70
N TYR A 48 2.14 -1.50 3.16
CA TYR A 48 3.39 -2.26 3.02
C TYR A 48 3.91 -2.68 4.40
N ILE A 49 4.02 -1.71 5.32
CA ILE A 49 4.24 -1.99 6.74
C ILE A 49 2.88 -1.93 7.43
N PRO A 50 2.45 -3.01 8.11
CA PRO A 50 1.11 -3.06 8.69
C PRO A 50 0.85 -1.95 9.71
N ARG A 51 -0.42 -1.56 9.81
CA ARG A 51 -0.85 -0.59 10.83
C ARG A 51 -0.47 -1.07 12.23
N SER A 52 -0.57 -2.37 12.48
CA SER A 52 -0.21 -2.96 13.77
C SER A 52 1.26 -2.78 14.12
N HIS A 53 2.11 -2.55 13.13
CA HIS A 53 3.54 -2.28 13.32
C HIS A 53 3.87 -0.78 13.15
N GLY A 54 2.87 0.07 13.22
CA GLY A 54 3.06 1.50 13.12
C GLY A 54 3.07 2.05 11.70
N GLY A 55 2.72 1.24 10.71
CA GLY A 55 2.73 1.67 9.31
C GLY A 55 1.81 2.85 9.05
N LEU A 56 2.34 3.89 8.40
CA LEU A 56 1.63 5.12 8.11
C LEU A 56 0.72 4.98 6.91
N GLY A 57 -0.35 5.79 6.88
CA GLY A 57 -1.27 5.87 5.74
C GLY A 57 -0.81 6.90 4.72
N ILE A 58 0.37 6.70 4.18
CA ILE A 58 0.96 7.59 3.17
C ILE A 58 1.21 6.79 1.88
N PRO A 59 1.23 7.46 0.71
CA PRO A 59 1.41 6.75 -0.56
C PRO A 59 2.66 5.88 -0.59
N GLU A 60 3.74 6.30 0.05
CA GLU A 60 4.99 5.57 0.11
C GLU A 60 4.87 4.23 0.84
N ASN A 61 3.81 4.05 1.62
CA ASN A 61 3.52 2.81 2.36
C ASN A 61 2.24 2.13 1.87
N GLY A 62 1.69 2.57 0.74
CA GLY A 62 0.42 2.06 0.24
C GLY A 62 0.57 1.34 -1.09
N LEU A 63 -0.28 0.33 -1.29
CA LEU A 63 -0.28 -0.49 -2.49
C LEU A 63 -1.70 -0.78 -2.92
N THR A 64 -1.94 -0.78 -4.24
CA THR A 64 -3.19 -1.28 -4.79
C THR A 64 -3.07 -2.79 -4.98
N LEU A 65 -3.87 -3.56 -4.25
CA LEU A 65 -3.87 -5.01 -4.36
C LEU A 65 -5.30 -5.51 -4.56
N CYS A 66 -5.45 -6.51 -5.42
CA CYS A 66 -6.73 -7.19 -5.54
C CYS A 66 -7.04 -7.95 -4.25
N PRO A 67 -8.31 -8.31 -4.01
CA PRO A 67 -8.68 -8.97 -2.74
C PRO A 67 -7.89 -10.23 -2.46
N ILE A 68 -7.55 -11.00 -3.49
CA ILE A 68 -6.79 -12.25 -3.33
C ILE A 68 -5.37 -11.95 -2.88
N CYS A 69 -4.68 -11.03 -3.58
CA CYS A 69 -3.31 -10.67 -3.23
C CYS A 69 -3.24 -9.97 -1.88
N HIS A 70 -4.22 -9.11 -1.59
CA HIS A 70 -4.29 -8.41 -0.30
C HIS A 70 -4.38 -9.42 0.85
N LYS A 71 -5.26 -10.41 0.70
CA LYS A 71 -5.41 -11.47 1.71
C LYS A 71 -4.13 -12.29 1.86
N GLN A 72 -3.50 -12.65 0.76
CA GLN A 72 -2.25 -13.42 0.80
C GLN A 72 -1.14 -12.64 1.51
N TYR A 73 -1.06 -11.34 1.25
CA TYR A 73 -0.04 -10.52 1.88
C TYR A 73 -0.29 -10.35 3.38
N ASP A 74 -1.55 -10.16 3.78
CA ASP A 74 -1.89 -9.90 5.18
C ASP A 74 -1.96 -11.15 6.04
N GLN A 75 -2.30 -12.30 5.47
CA GLN A 75 -2.73 -13.47 6.26
C GLN A 75 -1.99 -14.76 5.97
N THR A 76 -0.99 -14.76 5.09
CA THR A 76 -0.31 -16.00 4.73
C THR A 76 1.21 -15.88 4.82
N THR A 77 1.88 -17.04 4.74
CA THR A 77 3.34 -17.10 4.73
C THR A 77 3.95 -16.53 3.45
N ARG A 78 3.14 -16.27 2.43
CA ARG A 78 3.61 -15.66 1.17
C ARG A 78 4.02 -14.21 1.35
N ARG A 79 3.65 -13.61 2.49
CA ARG A 79 3.95 -12.22 2.80
C ARG A 79 5.42 -11.87 2.56
N LYS A 80 6.34 -12.71 2.98
CA LYS A 80 7.77 -12.45 2.90
C LYS A 80 8.24 -12.28 1.44
N THR A 81 7.79 -13.18 0.57
CA THR A 81 8.11 -13.10 -0.86
C THR A 81 7.49 -11.85 -1.49
N MET A 82 6.22 -11.61 -1.19
CA MET A 82 5.51 -10.45 -1.73
C MET A 82 6.12 -9.14 -1.22
N GLN A 83 6.57 -9.11 0.02
CA GLN A 83 7.18 -7.93 0.62
C GLN A 83 8.43 -7.50 -0.14
N GLY A 84 9.26 -8.44 -0.53
CA GLY A 84 10.46 -8.16 -1.33
C GLY A 84 10.11 -7.52 -2.67
N TYR A 85 9.08 -8.03 -3.32
CA TYR A 85 8.58 -7.47 -4.58
C TYR A 85 8.07 -6.04 -4.38
N PHE A 86 7.27 -5.82 -3.35
CA PHE A 86 6.70 -4.50 -3.07
C PHE A 86 7.77 -3.48 -2.67
N ARG A 87 8.80 -3.93 -1.97
CA ARG A 87 9.92 -3.07 -1.61
C ARG A 87 10.59 -2.50 -2.87
N GLU A 88 10.89 -3.36 -3.81
CA GLU A 88 11.52 -2.92 -5.06
C GLU A 88 10.60 -2.02 -5.88
N TYR A 89 9.31 -2.34 -5.90
CA TYR A 89 8.34 -1.52 -6.59
C TYR A 89 8.27 -0.10 -6.01
N LEU A 90 8.15 0.00 -4.68
CA LEU A 90 8.06 1.32 -4.03
C LEU A 90 9.34 2.11 -4.15
N LYS A 91 10.49 1.44 -4.04
CA LYS A 91 11.79 2.10 -4.25
C LYS A 91 11.91 2.67 -5.67
N SER A 92 11.33 2.01 -6.64
CA SER A 92 11.37 2.49 -8.03
C SER A 92 10.48 3.71 -8.26
N LYS A 93 9.50 3.95 -7.38
CA LYS A 93 8.54 5.04 -7.54
C LYS A 93 8.91 6.30 -6.76
N TYR A 94 9.73 6.19 -5.74
CA TYR A 94 10.04 7.32 -4.88
C TYR A 94 11.54 7.43 -4.66
N GLU A 95 12.07 8.63 -4.91
CA GLU A 95 13.44 8.95 -4.59
C GLU A 95 13.59 8.99 -3.07
N ASN A 96 14.69 8.47 -2.55
CA ASN A 96 14.96 8.44 -1.11
C ASN A 96 13.96 7.63 -0.27
N TRP A 97 13.27 6.68 -0.90
CA TRP A 97 12.34 5.82 -0.18
C TRP A 97 13.08 4.95 0.83
N SER A 98 12.57 4.89 2.07
CA SER A 98 13.13 4.03 3.11
C SER A 98 12.03 3.52 4.01
N GLU A 99 12.21 2.31 4.52
CA GLU A 99 11.22 1.71 5.42
C GLU A 99 11.11 2.47 6.73
N GLU A 100 12.18 3.10 7.19
CA GLU A 100 12.20 3.87 8.43
C GLU A 100 11.21 5.05 8.39
N ALA A 101 11.04 5.65 7.22
CA ALA A 101 10.14 6.80 7.06
C ALA A 101 8.67 6.40 7.00
N LEU A 102 8.37 5.10 6.93
CA LEU A 102 7.00 4.60 6.74
C LEU A 102 6.27 4.29 8.03
N VAL A 103 6.92 4.44 9.17
CA VAL A 103 6.32 4.08 10.45
C VAL A 103 6.11 5.31 11.33
N TYR A 104 5.05 5.26 12.12
CA TYR A 104 4.76 6.31 13.10
C TYR A 104 5.77 6.24 14.23
N ARG A 105 6.36 7.39 14.54
CA ARG A 105 7.29 7.51 15.66
C ARG A 105 6.71 8.44 16.70
N LYS A 106 6.59 7.92 17.90
CA LYS A 106 6.16 8.71 19.04
C LYS A 106 7.41 9.36 19.66
N GLU A 107 7.41 10.66 19.66
CA GLU A 107 8.50 11.42 20.29
C GLU A 107 8.18 11.75 21.72
#